data_d04351fde8ff436d4d0a06608c9f3f4c
#
_entry.id   d04351fde8ff436d4d0a06608c9f3f4c
#
_cell.length_a   1.000
_cell.length_b   1.000
_cell.length_c   1.000
_cell.angle_alpha   90.00
_cell.angle_beta   90.00
_cell.angle_gamma   90.00
#
_symmetry.space_group_name_H-M   'P 1'
#
loop_
_entity.id
_entity.type
_entity.pdbx_description
1 polymer ?
#
loop_
_entity_poly.entity_id
_entity_poly.type
_entity_poly.pdbx_seq_one_letter_code
_entity_poly.pdbx_strand_id
1 'polypeptide(L)'
;MAQKKVLLVEDDLEIRDILQDLLEAEGYDVIPASHGRQALEFLSGTPSEALPDLVVLDMMMPLVDGSQVLASMKSDPKLSPIPVVVMSAVARERPAGAAAFLRKPIPLQKLFDTIRDFIERGFPKLAPT
;
A
#
# COMPACT_ATOMS: atom_id res chain seq x y z
N MET A 1 -2.62 4.98 -22.32
CA MET A 1 -3.19 5.28 -21.02
C MET A 1 -2.13 5.24 -19.94
N ALA A 2 -2.20 6.14 -19.00
CA ALA A 2 -1.22 6.16 -17.90
C ALA A 2 -1.36 4.90 -17.07
N GLN A 3 -0.22 4.33 -16.69
CA GLN A 3 -0.20 3.20 -15.75
C GLN A 3 -0.69 3.65 -14.39
N LYS A 4 -1.34 2.75 -13.68
CA LYS A 4 -1.72 2.99 -12.30
C LYS A 4 -0.47 2.90 -11.41
N LYS A 5 -0.40 3.77 -10.43
CA LYS A 5 0.76 3.91 -9.55
C LYS A 5 0.52 3.22 -8.22
N VAL A 6 1.49 2.43 -7.79
CA VAL A 6 1.46 1.75 -6.50
C VAL A 6 2.68 2.18 -5.69
N LEU A 7 2.44 2.72 -4.50
CA LEU A 7 3.52 2.98 -3.54
C LEU A 7 3.73 1.72 -2.72
N LEU A 8 4.93 1.16 -2.82
CA LEU A 8 5.28 -0.08 -2.10
C LEU A 8 6.21 0.27 -0.95
N VAL A 9 5.73 0.07 0.26
CA VAL A 9 6.49 0.39 1.48
C VAL A 9 6.91 -0.92 2.14
N GLU A 10 8.18 -1.24 2.03
CA GLU A 10 8.75 -2.49 2.53
C GLU A 10 10.22 -2.26 2.90
N ASP A 11 10.61 -2.59 4.12
CA ASP A 11 11.97 -2.35 4.59
C ASP A 11 12.99 -3.40 4.13
N ASP A 12 12.54 -4.61 3.84
CA ASP A 12 13.44 -5.66 3.34
C ASP A 12 13.74 -5.43 1.86
N LEU A 13 15.01 -5.16 1.54
CA LEU A 13 15.41 -4.83 0.18
C LEU A 13 15.09 -5.94 -0.82
N GLU A 14 15.36 -7.19 -0.45
CA GLU A 14 15.11 -8.31 -1.37
C GLU A 14 13.63 -8.48 -1.65
N ILE A 15 12.81 -8.42 -0.60
CA ILE A 15 11.37 -8.53 -0.75
C ILE A 15 10.83 -7.35 -1.56
N ARG A 16 11.30 -6.16 -1.26
CA ARG A 16 10.87 -4.96 -1.99
C ARG A 16 11.20 -5.06 -3.47
N ASP A 17 12.41 -5.49 -3.81
CA ASP A 17 12.83 -5.63 -5.21
C ASP A 17 12.00 -6.68 -5.94
N ILE A 18 11.75 -7.82 -5.29
CA ILE A 18 10.95 -8.89 -5.89
C ILE A 18 9.52 -8.41 -6.12
N LEU A 19 8.91 -7.78 -5.12
CA LEU A 19 7.53 -7.29 -5.25
C LEU A 19 7.44 -6.18 -6.31
N GLN A 20 8.43 -5.30 -6.35
CA GLN A 20 8.46 -4.25 -7.36
C GLN A 20 8.48 -4.86 -8.77
N ASP A 21 9.38 -5.81 -9.01
CA ASP A 21 9.49 -6.46 -10.30
C ASP A 21 8.19 -7.15 -10.71
N LEU A 22 7.59 -7.86 -9.77
CA LEU A 22 6.34 -8.58 -10.02
C LEU A 22 5.17 -7.63 -10.31
N LEU A 23 5.08 -6.54 -9.57
CA LEU A 23 4.02 -5.55 -9.80
C LEU A 23 4.23 -4.81 -11.12
N GLU A 24 5.47 -4.49 -11.46
CA GLU A 24 5.77 -3.87 -12.74
C GLU A 24 5.43 -4.79 -13.90
N ALA A 25 5.67 -6.09 -13.73
CA ALA A 25 5.28 -7.08 -14.74
C ALA A 25 3.77 -7.16 -14.92
N GLU A 26 3.00 -6.81 -13.87
CA GLU A 26 1.53 -6.75 -13.96
C GLU A 26 1.03 -5.44 -14.56
N GLY A 27 1.92 -4.52 -14.89
CA GLY A 27 1.55 -3.28 -15.57
C GLY A 27 1.45 -2.05 -14.67
N TYR A 28 1.88 -2.15 -13.41
CA TYR A 28 1.84 -1.01 -12.50
C TYR A 28 3.13 -0.21 -12.54
N ASP A 29 3.01 1.09 -12.28
CA ASP A 29 4.15 1.96 -12.05
C ASP A 29 4.41 1.95 -10.55
N VAL A 30 5.54 1.40 -10.13
CA VAL A 30 5.81 1.17 -8.71
C VAL A 30 6.80 2.21 -8.17
N ILE A 31 6.42 2.80 -7.05
CA ILE A 31 7.28 3.74 -6.32
C ILE A 31 7.70 3.02 -5.05
N PRO A 32 8.98 2.63 -4.91
CA PRO A 32 9.41 1.94 -3.71
C PRO A 32 9.77 2.91 -2.60
N ALA A 33 9.45 2.53 -1.36
CA ALA A 33 9.88 3.22 -0.17
C ALA A 33 10.42 2.19 0.82
N SER A 34 11.55 2.50 1.45
CA SER A 34 12.24 1.55 2.31
C SER A 34 11.76 1.59 3.76
N HIS A 35 11.01 2.62 4.14
CA HIS A 35 10.44 2.72 5.48
C HIS A 35 9.33 3.77 5.50
N GLY A 36 8.60 3.78 6.61
CA GLY A 36 7.41 4.63 6.72
C GLY A 36 7.67 6.12 6.60
N ARG A 37 8.80 6.59 7.13
CA ARG A 37 9.13 8.01 7.03
C ARG A 37 9.34 8.43 5.58
N GLN A 38 10.06 7.64 4.81
CA GLN A 38 10.28 7.91 3.39
C GLN A 38 8.95 7.93 2.64
N ALA A 39 8.06 7.00 2.96
CA ALA A 39 6.74 6.98 2.35
C ALA A 39 5.95 8.25 2.64
N LEU A 40 5.94 8.69 3.90
CA LEU A 40 5.21 9.89 4.29
C LEU A 40 5.81 11.15 3.67
N GLU A 41 7.13 11.24 3.60
CA GLU A 41 7.81 12.35 2.95
C GLU A 41 7.46 12.41 1.46
N PHE A 42 7.45 11.27 0.80
CA PHE A 42 7.04 11.20 -0.59
C PHE A 42 5.60 11.67 -0.76
N LEU A 43 4.69 11.15 0.05
CA LEU A 43 3.27 11.47 -0.07
C LEU A 43 3.00 12.95 0.19
N SER A 44 3.62 13.52 1.22
CA SER A 44 3.37 14.93 1.56
C SER A 44 4.00 15.89 0.54
N GLY A 45 5.07 15.48 -0.15
CA GLY A 45 5.73 16.29 -1.15
C GLY A 45 5.18 16.12 -2.56
N THR A 46 4.22 15.25 -2.76
CA THR A 46 3.70 14.92 -4.09
C THR A 46 2.38 15.67 -4.33
N PRO A 47 2.24 16.37 -5.47
CA PRO A 47 0.98 17.05 -5.76
C PRO A 47 -0.17 16.03 -5.95
N SER A 48 -1.39 16.48 -5.71
CA SER A 48 -2.57 15.61 -5.71
C SER A 48 -2.73 14.80 -6.98
N GLU A 49 -2.44 15.40 -8.13
CA GLU A 49 -2.59 14.72 -9.42
C GLU A 49 -1.53 13.65 -9.68
N ALA A 50 -0.46 13.63 -8.88
CA ALA A 50 0.63 12.65 -9.06
C ALA A 50 0.68 11.62 -7.92
N LEU A 51 -0.29 11.63 -7.02
CA LEU A 51 -0.33 10.68 -5.90
C LEU A 51 -0.55 9.24 -6.41
N PRO A 52 -0.08 8.25 -5.64
CA PRO A 52 -0.33 6.86 -6.02
C PRO A 52 -1.82 6.53 -5.94
N ASP A 53 -2.21 5.52 -6.70
CA ASP A 53 -3.58 5.03 -6.72
C ASP A 53 -3.83 4.04 -5.58
N LEU A 54 -2.76 3.48 -5.02
CA LEU A 54 -2.85 2.51 -3.95
C LEU A 54 -1.51 2.43 -3.22
N VAL A 55 -1.55 2.10 -1.93
CA VAL A 55 -0.35 1.88 -1.12
C VAL A 55 -0.36 0.43 -0.63
N VAL A 56 0.75 -0.27 -0.85
CA VAL A 56 1.01 -1.57 -0.23
C VAL A 56 1.97 -1.32 0.93
N LEU A 57 1.54 -1.65 2.13
CA LEU A 57 2.22 -1.24 3.36
C LEU A 57 2.55 -2.42 4.26
N ASP A 58 3.84 -2.63 4.53
CA ASP A 58 4.27 -3.58 5.55
C ASP A 58 4.12 -2.92 6.92
N MET A 59 3.48 -3.60 7.87
CA MET A 59 3.26 -3.06 9.21
C MET A 59 4.49 -3.11 10.10
N MET A 60 5.40 -4.03 9.86
CA MET A 60 6.58 -4.24 10.71
C MET A 60 7.80 -3.58 10.08
N MET A 61 8.01 -2.31 10.40
CA MET A 61 9.14 -1.54 9.87
C MET A 61 9.82 -0.76 10.98
N PRO A 62 11.14 -0.54 10.86
CA PRO A 62 11.83 0.34 11.81
C PRO A 62 11.44 1.81 11.61
N LEU A 63 11.78 2.65 12.57
CA LEU A 63 11.56 4.10 12.59
C LEU A 63 10.08 4.43 12.70
N VAL A 64 9.42 4.68 11.58
CA VAL A 64 7.98 4.96 11.54
C VAL A 64 7.30 3.70 11.07
N ASP A 65 6.57 3.03 11.95
CA ASP A 65 5.92 1.76 11.61
C ASP A 65 4.65 1.98 10.78
N GLY A 66 4.09 0.85 10.32
CA GLY A 66 2.93 0.90 9.45
C GLY A 66 1.70 1.55 10.07
N SER A 67 1.51 1.41 11.38
CA SER A 67 0.38 2.05 12.07
C SER A 67 0.47 3.56 11.99
N GLN A 68 1.67 4.10 12.14
CA GLN A 68 1.90 5.55 12.06
C GLN A 68 1.67 6.07 10.64
N VAL A 69 2.12 5.34 9.64
CA VAL A 69 1.87 5.70 8.23
C VAL A 69 0.37 5.73 7.96
N LEU A 70 -0.33 4.69 8.38
CA LEU A 70 -1.77 4.57 8.16
C LEU A 70 -2.53 5.69 8.85
N ALA A 71 -2.21 5.96 10.11
CA ALA A 71 -2.86 7.05 10.85
C ALA A 71 -2.60 8.41 10.21
N SER A 72 -1.37 8.67 9.78
CA SER A 72 -1.02 9.92 9.13
C SER A 72 -1.78 10.11 7.82
N MET A 73 -1.90 9.05 7.03
CA MET A 73 -2.67 9.11 5.79
C MET A 73 -4.14 9.38 6.04
N LYS A 74 -4.73 8.71 7.02
CA LYS A 74 -6.17 8.83 7.28
C LYS A 74 -6.54 10.18 7.88
N SER A 75 -5.61 10.86 8.54
CA SER A 75 -5.86 12.19 9.08
C SER A 75 -5.62 13.32 8.07
N ASP A 76 -5.11 13.03 6.90
CA ASP A 76 -4.84 14.02 5.85
C ASP A 76 -5.91 13.89 4.75
N PRO A 77 -6.76 14.92 4.53
CA PRO A 77 -7.81 14.84 3.52
C PRO A 77 -7.31 14.56 2.11
N LYS A 78 -6.09 14.96 1.80
CA LYS A 78 -5.47 14.71 0.51
C LYS A 78 -5.12 13.24 0.32
N LEU A 79 -4.73 12.56 1.39
CA LEU A 79 -4.24 11.19 1.36
C LEU A 79 -5.30 10.15 1.74
N SER A 80 -6.29 10.56 2.54
CA SER A 80 -7.27 9.62 3.08
C SER A 80 -8.05 8.83 2.02
N PRO A 81 -8.29 9.35 0.81
CA PRO A 81 -8.97 8.55 -0.22
C PRO A 81 -8.13 7.42 -0.81
N ILE A 82 -6.81 7.42 -0.62
CA ILE A 82 -5.95 6.40 -1.20
C ILE A 82 -6.11 5.09 -0.43
N PRO A 83 -6.49 3.98 -1.11
CA PRO A 83 -6.62 2.71 -0.40
C PRO A 83 -5.25 2.17 0.02
N VAL A 84 -5.19 1.64 1.23
CA VAL A 84 -3.96 1.05 1.79
C VAL A 84 -4.20 -0.43 2.00
N VAL A 85 -3.41 -1.25 1.32
CA VAL A 85 -3.39 -2.70 1.50
C VAL A 85 -2.26 -3.02 2.46
N VAL A 86 -2.60 -3.54 3.62
CA VAL A 86 -1.63 -3.81 4.69
C VAL A 86 -1.19 -5.26 4.63
N MET A 87 0.12 -5.48 4.78
CA MET A 87 0.71 -6.82 4.89
C MET A 87 1.30 -6.98 6.29
N SER A 88 1.03 -8.11 6.94
CA SER A 88 1.58 -8.37 8.27
C SER A 88 1.64 -9.86 8.57
N ALA A 89 2.70 -10.29 9.27
CA ALA A 89 2.82 -11.65 9.79
C ALA A 89 2.19 -11.78 11.17
N VAL A 90 1.98 -10.67 11.87
CA VAL A 90 1.61 -10.70 13.28
C VAL A 90 0.24 -10.11 13.60
N ALA A 91 -0.28 -9.22 12.78
CA ALA A 91 -1.60 -8.64 13.02
C ALA A 91 -2.68 -9.73 12.89
N ARG A 92 -3.66 -9.70 13.76
CA ARG A 92 -4.73 -10.71 13.77
C ARG A 92 -5.96 -10.27 12.98
N GLU A 93 -6.14 -8.97 12.82
CA GLU A 93 -7.28 -8.42 12.13
C GLU A 93 -6.87 -7.18 11.36
N ARG A 94 -7.73 -6.74 10.48
CA ARG A 94 -7.45 -5.59 9.63
C ARG A 94 -7.26 -4.33 10.50
N PRO A 95 -6.12 -3.66 10.37
CA PRO A 95 -5.89 -2.39 11.10
C PRO A 95 -6.92 -1.34 10.71
N ALA A 96 -7.27 -0.49 11.67
CA ALA A 96 -8.17 0.62 11.41
C ALA A 96 -7.63 1.52 10.30
N GLY A 97 -8.47 1.85 9.34
CA GLY A 97 -8.08 2.68 8.20
C GLY A 97 -7.53 1.93 7.00
N ALA A 98 -7.17 0.65 7.15
CA ALA A 98 -6.71 -0.16 6.03
C ALA A 98 -7.89 -0.59 5.16
N ALA A 99 -7.70 -0.52 3.83
CA ALA A 99 -8.71 -0.99 2.90
C ALA A 99 -8.75 -2.51 2.83
N ALA A 100 -7.59 -3.15 2.99
CA ALA A 100 -7.48 -4.60 3.03
C ALA A 100 -6.30 -5.01 3.90
N PHE A 101 -6.35 -6.23 4.37
CA PHE A 101 -5.28 -6.80 5.18
C PHE A 101 -4.93 -8.18 4.63
N LEU A 102 -3.65 -8.39 4.32
CA LEU A 102 -3.15 -9.66 3.81
C LEU A 102 -2.13 -10.21 4.80
N ARG A 103 -2.38 -11.43 5.26
CA ARG A 103 -1.52 -12.08 6.23
C ARG A 103 -0.35 -12.78 5.54
N LYS A 104 0.86 -12.52 6.02
CA LYS A 104 2.04 -13.20 5.51
C LYS A 104 2.09 -14.65 6.01
N PRO A 105 2.56 -15.61 5.22
CA PRO A 105 3.00 -15.47 3.82
C PRO A 105 1.81 -15.29 2.88
N ILE A 106 1.93 -14.36 1.94
CA ILE A 106 0.82 -13.99 1.06
C ILE A 106 0.99 -14.70 -0.27
N PRO A 107 -0.01 -15.48 -0.73
CA PRO A 107 0.01 -15.98 -2.10
C PRO A 107 0.02 -14.80 -3.07
N LEU A 108 0.95 -14.82 -4.04
CA LEU A 108 1.10 -13.71 -4.96
C LEU A 108 -0.18 -13.39 -5.72
N GLN A 109 -0.92 -14.41 -6.12
CA GLN A 109 -2.17 -14.19 -6.83
C GLN A 109 -3.17 -13.41 -5.99
N LYS A 110 -3.22 -13.68 -4.68
CA LYS A 110 -4.11 -12.96 -3.79
C LYS A 110 -3.71 -11.49 -3.67
N LEU A 111 -2.41 -11.22 -3.60
CA LEU A 111 -1.92 -9.84 -3.57
C LEU A 111 -2.31 -9.11 -4.85
N PHE A 112 -2.07 -9.72 -6.02
CA PHE A 112 -2.39 -9.10 -7.30
C PHE A 112 -3.89 -8.88 -7.44
N ASP A 113 -4.71 -9.85 -7.06
CA ASP A 113 -6.17 -9.74 -7.16
C ASP A 113 -6.68 -8.60 -6.27
N THR A 114 -6.14 -8.50 -5.05
CA THR A 114 -6.53 -7.44 -4.12
C THR A 114 -6.19 -6.07 -4.67
N ILE A 115 -4.97 -5.89 -5.16
CA ILE A 115 -4.52 -4.62 -5.73
C ILE A 115 -5.39 -4.25 -6.93
N ARG A 116 -5.60 -5.19 -7.83
CA ARG A 116 -6.41 -4.96 -9.03
C ARG A 116 -7.83 -4.55 -8.67
N ASP A 117 -8.43 -5.22 -7.71
CA ASP A 117 -9.81 -4.92 -7.31
C ASP A 117 -9.95 -3.49 -6.79
N PHE A 118 -9.01 -3.04 -5.95
CA PHE A 118 -9.09 -1.68 -5.43
C PHE A 118 -8.77 -0.63 -6.48
N ILE A 119 -7.86 -0.91 -7.40
CA ILE A 119 -7.50 0.07 -8.45
C ILE A 119 -8.59 0.17 -9.51
N GLU A 120 -9.13 -0.96 -9.95
CA GLU A 120 -10.09 -0.99 -11.06
C GLU A 120 -11.50 -0.61 -10.62
N ARG A 121 -11.89 -1.03 -9.41
CA ARG A 121 -13.27 -0.86 -8.95
C ARG A 121 -13.42 0.26 -7.94
N GLY A 122 -12.30 0.86 -7.53
CA GLY A 122 -12.32 1.78 -6.42
C GLY A 122 -12.53 1.02 -5.11
N PHE A 123 -12.86 1.74 -4.05
CA PHE A 123 -13.19 1.07 -2.80
C PHE A 123 -14.36 0.15 -3.04
N PRO A 124 -14.22 -1.15 -2.79
CA PRO A 124 -15.41 -1.99 -2.83
C PRO A 124 -16.38 -1.39 -1.83
N LYS A 125 -17.61 -1.23 -2.27
CA LYS A 125 -18.68 -0.96 -1.33
C LYS A 125 -18.50 -2.00 -0.26
N LEU A 126 -18.31 -1.54 0.96
CA LEU A 126 -18.08 -2.42 2.07
C LEU A 126 -19.07 -3.54 2.02
N ALA A 127 -18.58 -4.67 1.55
CA ALA A 127 -19.30 -5.87 1.81
C ALA A 127 -19.39 -5.94 3.33
N PRO A 128 -20.56 -6.11 3.86
CA PRO A 128 -20.67 -6.36 5.28
C PRO A 128 -19.81 -7.57 5.55
N THR A 129 -18.86 -7.38 6.37
CA THR A 129 -17.99 -8.48 6.78
C THR A 129 -18.81 -9.45 7.59
#